data_c41c99bbdf7e5e368a734a1c0f883d2b
#
_entry.id   c41c99bbdf7e5e368a734a1c0f883d2b
#
_cell.length_a   1.000
_cell.length_b   1.000
_cell.length_c   1.000
_cell.angle_alpha   90.00
_cell.angle_beta   90.00
_cell.angle_gamma   90.00
#
_symmetry.space_group_name_H-M   'P 1'
#
loop_
_entity.id
_entity.type
_entity.pdbx_description
1 polymer ?
#
loop_
_entity_poly.entity_id
_entity_poly.type
_entity_poly.pdbx_seq_one_letter_code
_entity_poly.pdbx_strand_id
1 'polypeptide(L)'
;MRKTSYFYEKINIMNLTQEEWVSQFEADENAVILDVRTEDECDQGIIEGSINIDIHKGQEFIDAIEALDKSKNYYVYCRSGMRSARACEIMNELGIDNAYNLLGGIIEWNGDIV
;
A
#
# COMPACT_ATOMS: atom_id res chain seq x y z
N MET A 1 -19.29 16.94 10.61
CA MET A 1 -18.78 17.72 9.46
C MET A 1 -17.26 17.70 9.40
N ARG A 2 -16.60 18.17 10.43
CA ARG A 2 -15.14 18.21 10.44
C ARG A 2 -14.47 16.85 10.31
N LYS A 3 -14.99 15.85 11.02
CA LYS A 3 -14.44 14.49 10.95
C LYS A 3 -14.52 13.92 9.55
N THR A 4 -15.63 14.18 8.88
CA THR A 4 -15.84 13.69 7.51
C THR A 4 -14.84 14.35 6.56
N SER A 5 -14.65 15.69 6.65
CA SER A 5 -13.70 16.40 5.80
C SER A 5 -12.27 15.93 6.03
N TYR A 6 -11.89 15.78 7.30
CA TYR A 6 -10.55 15.33 7.65
C TYR A 6 -10.29 13.93 7.10
N PHE A 7 -11.24 13.02 7.26
CA PHE A 7 -11.12 11.64 6.78
C PHE A 7 -10.97 11.60 5.27
N TYR A 8 -11.78 12.40 4.57
CA TYR A 8 -11.74 12.47 3.11
C TYR A 8 -10.38 12.98 2.62
N GLU A 9 -9.86 14.02 3.24
CA GLU A 9 -8.55 14.57 2.90
C GLU A 9 -7.43 13.55 3.12
N LYS A 10 -7.50 12.78 4.20
CA LYS A 10 -6.50 11.78 4.51
C LYS A 10 -6.50 10.67 3.46
N ILE A 11 -7.68 10.22 3.03
CA ILE A 11 -7.81 9.23 1.97
C ILE A 11 -7.21 9.76 0.66
N ASN A 12 -7.48 11.02 0.32
CA ASN A 12 -6.93 11.64 -0.88
C ASN A 12 -5.40 11.72 -0.83
N ILE A 13 -4.83 12.00 0.33
CA ILE A 13 -3.39 12.08 0.52
C ILE A 13 -2.73 10.71 0.31
N MET A 14 -3.44 9.62 0.64
CA MET A 14 -2.92 8.26 0.50
C MET A 14 -2.81 7.78 -0.94
N ASN A 15 -3.54 8.36 -1.87
CA ASN A 15 -3.53 7.92 -3.27
C ASN A 15 -2.51 8.73 -4.08
N LEU A 16 -1.53 8.02 -4.63
CA LEU A 16 -0.49 8.63 -5.44
C LEU A 16 -0.50 8.06 -6.86
N THR A 17 -0.22 8.92 -7.84
CA THR A 17 0.04 8.43 -9.20
C THR A 17 1.31 7.60 -9.17
N GLN A 18 1.52 6.79 -10.20
CA GLN A 18 2.74 5.97 -10.30
C GLN A 18 4.00 6.84 -10.24
N GLU A 19 3.99 7.97 -10.93
CA GLU A 19 5.12 8.89 -10.92
C GLU A 19 5.42 9.42 -9.53
N GLU A 20 4.39 9.87 -8.81
CA GLU A 20 4.53 10.37 -7.44
C GLU A 20 4.99 9.26 -6.49
N TRP A 21 4.40 8.09 -6.61
CA TRP A 21 4.68 6.95 -5.76
C TRP A 21 6.15 6.52 -5.89
N VAL A 22 6.64 6.40 -7.13
CA VAL A 22 8.03 6.04 -7.42
C VAL A 22 8.99 7.12 -6.94
N SER A 23 8.71 8.37 -7.28
CA SER A 23 9.56 9.49 -6.91
C SER A 23 9.72 9.60 -5.39
N GLN A 24 8.60 9.47 -4.67
CA GLN A 24 8.62 9.55 -3.22
C GLN A 24 9.34 8.35 -2.60
N PHE A 25 9.09 7.16 -3.14
CA PHE A 25 9.76 5.93 -2.68
C PHE A 25 11.27 6.04 -2.82
N GLU A 26 11.74 6.50 -3.97
CA GLU A 26 13.18 6.60 -4.25
C GLU A 26 13.91 7.58 -3.32
N ALA A 27 13.19 8.57 -2.83
CA ALA A 27 13.77 9.56 -1.92
C ALA A 27 13.63 9.18 -0.44
N ASP A 28 13.00 8.03 -0.16
CA ASP A 28 12.59 7.65 1.19
C ASP A 28 13.44 6.49 1.73
N GLU A 29 14.31 6.79 2.69
CA GLU A 29 15.19 5.80 3.30
C GLU A 29 14.45 4.80 4.20
N ASN A 30 13.24 5.11 4.60
CA ASN A 30 12.43 4.27 5.48
C ASN A 30 11.28 3.59 4.74
N ALA A 31 11.39 3.49 3.43
CA ALA A 31 10.32 2.95 2.58
C ALA A 31 10.28 1.43 2.58
N VAL A 32 9.07 0.90 2.62
CA VAL A 32 8.80 -0.52 2.47
C VAL A 32 7.71 -0.67 1.41
N ILE A 33 7.91 -1.54 0.43
CA ILE A 33 6.89 -1.82 -0.58
C ILE A 33 6.05 -3.01 -0.11
N LEU A 34 4.73 -2.84 -0.12
CA LEU A 34 3.80 -3.85 0.37
C LEU A 34 2.82 -4.26 -0.74
N ASP A 35 2.84 -5.55 -1.07
CA ASP A 35 1.92 -6.15 -2.03
C ASP A 35 0.81 -6.84 -1.25
N VAL A 36 -0.43 -6.37 -1.42
CA VAL A 36 -1.57 -6.91 -0.67
C VAL A 36 -2.42 -7.88 -1.48
N ARG A 37 -1.88 -8.38 -2.60
CA ARG A 37 -2.54 -9.37 -3.44
C ARG A 37 -2.42 -10.78 -2.84
N THR A 38 -3.05 -11.73 -3.50
CA THR A 38 -2.91 -13.14 -3.12
C THR A 38 -1.52 -13.65 -3.48
N GLU A 39 -1.13 -14.74 -2.84
CA GLU A 39 0.13 -15.41 -3.12
C GLU A 39 0.20 -15.87 -4.59
N ASP A 40 -0.90 -16.41 -5.10
CA ASP A 40 -0.98 -16.84 -6.52
C ASP A 40 -0.74 -15.68 -7.48
N GLU A 41 -1.28 -14.51 -7.17
CA GLU A 41 -1.02 -13.32 -8.00
C GLU A 41 0.46 -12.92 -7.95
N CYS A 42 1.06 -13.01 -6.77
CA CYS A 42 2.48 -12.68 -6.60
C CYS A 42 3.40 -13.63 -7.37
N ASP A 43 2.99 -14.89 -7.51
CA ASP A 43 3.75 -15.88 -8.29
C ASP A 43 3.86 -15.50 -9.76
N GLN A 44 2.97 -14.64 -10.25
CA GLN A 44 2.97 -14.17 -11.63
C GLN A 44 3.89 -12.96 -11.85
N GLY A 45 4.44 -12.43 -10.80
CA GLY A 45 5.33 -11.27 -10.85
C GLY A 45 5.00 -10.23 -9.80
N ILE A 46 6.06 -9.59 -9.30
CA ILE A 46 5.95 -8.57 -8.24
C ILE A 46 6.82 -7.36 -8.60
N ILE A 47 6.54 -6.24 -7.95
CA ILE A 47 7.47 -5.10 -7.97
C ILE A 47 8.63 -5.49 -7.05
N GLU A 48 9.85 -5.34 -7.55
CA GLU A 48 11.06 -5.76 -6.83
C GLU A 48 11.11 -5.19 -5.41
N GLY A 49 11.45 -6.05 -4.46
CA GLY A 49 11.61 -5.63 -3.06
C GLY A 49 10.32 -5.64 -2.25
N SER A 50 9.19 -5.97 -2.87
CA SER A 50 7.93 -5.98 -2.12
C SER A 50 7.82 -7.17 -1.19
N ILE A 51 7.14 -6.96 -0.05
CA ILE A 51 6.71 -8.04 0.83
C ILE A 51 5.22 -8.25 0.62
N ASN A 52 4.78 -9.49 0.73
CA ASN A 52 3.39 -9.85 0.48
C ASN A 52 2.62 -10.08 1.77
N ILE A 53 1.53 -9.34 1.95
CA ILE A 53 0.57 -9.57 3.04
C ILE A 53 -0.81 -9.52 2.40
N ASP A 54 -1.43 -10.68 2.21
CA ASP A 54 -2.69 -10.83 1.49
C ASP A 54 -3.87 -10.26 2.27
N ILE A 55 -4.52 -9.24 1.72
CA ILE A 55 -5.67 -8.57 2.37
C ILE A 55 -6.87 -9.51 2.53
N HIS A 56 -6.95 -10.59 1.75
CA HIS A 56 -8.07 -11.54 1.84
C HIS A 56 -7.97 -12.47 3.06
N LYS A 57 -6.87 -12.45 3.77
CA LYS A 57 -6.64 -13.35 4.91
C LYS A 57 -7.35 -12.93 6.20
N GLY A 58 -8.15 -11.87 6.14
CA GLY A 58 -8.96 -11.46 7.30
C GLY A 58 -8.12 -11.12 8.53
N GLN A 59 -8.32 -11.85 9.62
CA GLN A 59 -7.61 -11.57 10.87
C GLN A 59 -6.08 -11.73 10.71
N GLU A 60 -5.63 -12.68 9.90
CA GLU A 60 -4.19 -12.84 9.65
C GLU A 60 -3.58 -11.58 9.02
N PHE A 61 -4.33 -10.93 8.11
CA PHE A 61 -3.89 -9.67 7.52
C PHE A 61 -3.76 -8.59 8.61
N ILE A 62 -4.77 -8.46 9.46
CA ILE A 62 -4.76 -7.48 10.55
C ILE A 62 -3.57 -7.71 11.48
N ASP A 63 -3.35 -8.97 11.88
CA ASP A 63 -2.25 -9.32 12.77
C ASP A 63 -0.90 -9.00 12.14
N ALA A 64 -0.74 -9.28 10.85
CA ALA A 64 0.49 -9.00 10.13
C ALA A 64 0.76 -7.49 10.04
N ILE A 65 -0.29 -6.70 9.80
CA ILE A 65 -0.15 -5.24 9.75
C ILE A 65 0.23 -4.69 11.12
N GLU A 66 -0.38 -5.21 12.18
CA GLU A 66 -0.06 -4.75 13.54
C GLU A 66 1.37 -5.08 13.94
N ALA A 67 1.95 -6.12 13.36
CA ALA A 67 3.32 -6.51 13.62
C ALA A 67 4.36 -5.67 12.85
N LEU A 68 3.91 -4.85 11.89
CA LEU A 68 4.82 -4.00 11.13
C LEU A 68 5.37 -2.85 11.98
N ASP A 69 6.55 -2.38 11.59
CA ASP A 69 7.16 -1.20 12.21
C ASP A 69 6.37 0.04 11.79
N LYS A 70 5.69 0.67 12.74
CA LYS A 70 4.81 1.81 12.47
C LYS A 70 5.57 3.10 12.17
N SER A 71 6.87 3.11 12.34
CA SER A 71 7.70 4.27 12.01
C SER A 71 8.15 4.28 10.56
N LYS A 72 7.91 3.20 9.82
CA LYS A 72 8.25 3.12 8.40
C LYS A 72 7.17 3.73 7.54
N ASN A 73 7.52 3.96 6.27
CA ASN A 73 6.60 4.49 5.27
C ASN A 73 6.29 3.38 4.28
N TYR A 74 5.01 3.10 4.10
CA TYR A 74 4.57 1.93 3.33
C TYR A 74 4.00 2.34 1.99
N TYR A 75 4.55 1.75 0.93
CA TYR A 75 4.17 1.98 -0.45
C TYR A 75 3.42 0.74 -0.91
N VAL A 76 2.10 0.87 -0.99
CA VAL A 76 1.16 -0.26 -1.05
C VAL A 76 0.58 -0.39 -2.43
N TYR A 77 0.52 -1.61 -2.95
CA TYR A 77 -0.12 -1.84 -4.24
C TYR A 77 -0.88 -3.16 -4.28
N CYS A 78 -1.80 -3.23 -5.23
CA CYS A 78 -2.47 -4.46 -5.58
C CYS A 78 -2.56 -4.53 -7.10
N ARG A 79 -3.53 -5.25 -7.66
CA ARG A 79 -3.66 -5.35 -9.11
C ARG A 79 -4.07 -4.03 -9.75
N SER A 80 -5.12 -3.38 -9.25
CA SER A 80 -5.71 -2.18 -9.86
C SER A 80 -5.81 -0.97 -8.95
N GLY A 81 -5.42 -1.10 -7.69
CA GLY A 81 -5.42 0.00 -6.73
C GLY A 81 -6.59 -0.01 -5.73
N MET A 82 -7.57 -0.89 -5.88
CA MET A 82 -8.74 -0.89 -4.98
C MET A 82 -8.49 -1.61 -3.66
N ARG A 83 -7.93 -2.81 -3.69
CA ARG A 83 -7.59 -3.55 -2.47
C ARG A 83 -6.54 -2.80 -1.66
N SER A 84 -5.55 -2.22 -2.35
CA SER A 84 -4.49 -1.48 -1.69
C SER A 84 -4.99 -0.17 -1.08
N ALA A 85 -5.99 0.48 -1.69
CA ALA A 85 -6.63 1.63 -1.08
C ALA A 85 -7.29 1.23 0.25
N ARG A 86 -8.00 0.11 0.25
CA ARG A 86 -8.62 -0.42 1.48
C ARG A 86 -7.56 -0.79 2.51
N ALA A 87 -6.46 -1.40 2.07
CA ALA A 87 -5.34 -1.73 2.96
C ALA A 87 -4.78 -0.48 3.63
N CYS A 88 -4.59 0.60 2.87
CA CYS A 88 -4.11 1.86 3.43
C CYS A 88 -5.05 2.42 4.48
N GLU A 89 -6.37 2.33 4.26
CA GLU A 89 -7.36 2.75 5.26
C GLU A 89 -7.21 1.97 6.56
N ILE A 90 -7.11 0.64 6.44
CA ILE A 90 -6.94 -0.24 7.60
C ILE A 90 -5.63 0.08 8.32
N MET A 91 -4.56 0.27 7.56
CA MET A 91 -3.25 0.60 8.13
C MET A 91 -3.31 1.90 8.93
N ASN A 92 -4.01 2.91 8.41
CA ASN A 92 -4.22 4.16 9.14
C ASN A 92 -4.97 3.95 10.44
N GLU A 93 -6.02 3.14 10.42
CA GLU A 93 -6.79 2.81 11.61
C GLU A 93 -5.94 2.09 12.67
N LEU A 94 -4.95 1.33 12.22
CA LEU A 94 -4.06 0.56 13.11
C LEU A 94 -2.81 1.34 13.52
N GLY A 95 -2.74 2.62 13.18
CA GLY A 95 -1.68 3.50 13.66
C GLY A 95 -0.49 3.68 12.71
N ILE A 96 -0.59 3.17 11.48
CA ILE A 96 0.42 3.42 10.45
C ILE A 96 -0.05 4.63 9.64
N ASP A 97 0.56 5.79 9.89
CA ASP A 97 0.12 7.04 9.27
C ASP A 97 0.56 7.18 7.81
N ASN A 98 1.70 6.60 7.47
CA ASN A 98 2.31 6.77 6.15
C ASN A 98 2.13 5.51 5.31
N ALA A 99 0.97 5.40 4.69
CA ALA A 99 0.62 4.32 3.78
C ALA A 99 0.11 4.95 2.49
N TYR A 100 0.83 4.71 1.39
CA TYR A 100 0.60 5.37 0.11
C TYR A 100 0.14 4.36 -0.92
N ASN A 101 -1.04 4.58 -1.48
CA ASN A 101 -1.63 3.69 -2.46
C ASN A 101 -1.17 4.01 -3.88
N LEU A 102 -0.71 3.00 -4.60
CA LEU A 102 -0.36 3.13 -6.02
C LEU A 102 -1.63 3.11 -6.85
N LEU A 103 -2.04 4.27 -7.36
CA LEU A 103 -3.17 4.35 -8.29
C LEU A 103 -2.87 3.54 -9.54
N GLY A 104 -3.85 2.78 -10.00
CA GLY A 104 -3.72 1.93 -11.19
C GLY A 104 -3.07 0.57 -10.92
N GLY A 105 -2.40 0.41 -9.81
CA GLY A 105 -1.80 -0.86 -9.39
C GLY A 105 -0.76 -1.41 -10.34
N ILE A 106 -0.45 -2.70 -10.16
CA ILE A 106 0.59 -3.36 -10.96
C ILE A 106 0.19 -3.52 -12.43
N ILE A 107 -1.11 -3.56 -12.71
CA ILE A 107 -1.59 -3.73 -14.08
C ILE A 107 -1.19 -2.54 -14.98
N GLU A 108 -1.03 -1.36 -14.39
CA GLU A 108 -0.60 -0.16 -15.12
C GLU A 108 0.88 0.18 -14.88
N TRP A 109 1.58 -0.67 -14.18
CA TRP A 109 2.97 -0.42 -13.77
C TRP A 109 3.91 -0.39 -14.97
N ASN A 110 4.71 0.65 -15.07
CA ASN A 110 5.68 0.84 -16.16
C ASN A 110 7.09 0.41 -15.80
N GLY A 111 7.33 0.08 -14.52
CA GLY A 111 8.62 -0.37 -14.07
C GLY A 111 8.83 -1.87 -14.27
N ASP A 112 9.94 -2.36 -13.75
CA ASP A 112 10.29 -3.77 -13.88
C ASP A 112 9.43 -4.64 -12.97
N ILE A 113 9.12 -5.84 -13.45
CA ILE A 113 8.44 -6.89 -12.69
C ILE A 113 9.42 -8.07 -12.56
N VAL A 114 9.53 -8.61 -11.39
CA VAL A 114 10.44 -9.73 -11.11
C VAL A 114 9.75 -10.99 -10.65
#